data_42ecb5d815cd78551d147499cba19bd0
#
_entry.id   42ecb5d815cd78551d147499cba19bd0
#
_cell.length_a   1.000
_cell.length_b   1.000
_cell.length_c   1.000
_cell.angle_alpha   90.00
_cell.angle_beta   90.00
_cell.angle_gamma   90.00
#
_symmetry.space_group_name_H-M   'P 1'
#
loop_
_entity.id
_entity.type
_entity.pdbx_description
1 polymer ?
#
loop_
_entity_poly.entity_id
_entity_poly.type
_entity_poly.pdbx_seq_one_letter_code
_entity_poly.pdbx_strand_id
1 'polypeptide(L)'
;MNKKLGYDTSQATVDQVMDYLRNDCYGIDDSYSDEMAFKITIVRFAMAQNAYQKYIATTIATNVSEESVAYISEHAQELQGVEVMDDTIRKYNNSEYFASILGYTGKISSEEYAKLSETDDSYTTNDVVGKGGIEQYMDSYLKGEKGYEKLYVDYLGKAIEVIDRKESKAGNNLYLSLDSDLQIAVYNLLEQEIAGIVYSNIDNPSSDIPIPITDVYFALINNNVIDLSHFDSTDASTAEQSVSAIFSARQDVVKSQLREQLTGSTPTDFKDLSEEEQDYFTYIIRRLRKNNILADSNIDTSDEVYQQWQQGECSPKDYLNHAIAQNWIDITQFTVDEKYSDSTEIYDALCNYILEELFYEKDFSKIIYEYLITGGQISGTQLCLILFDQGVLPYNEEEIAALNNGSVTAVSFLKEKIQNLEITPASWHWTRARDRVWSRIPRQERC
;
A
#
# COMPACT_ATOMS: atom_id res chain seq x y z
N MET A 1 -17.48 9.32 20.60
CA MET A 1 -18.78 9.36 19.85
C MET A 1 -18.97 10.72 19.21
N ASN A 2 -19.04 10.79 17.92
CA ASN A 2 -19.32 12.05 17.23
C ASN A 2 -20.80 12.41 17.45
N LYS A 3 -21.07 13.47 18.23
CA LYS A 3 -22.44 13.90 18.60
C LYS A 3 -23.37 14.19 17.41
N LYS A 4 -22.82 14.45 16.22
CA LYS A 4 -23.58 14.66 14.99
C LYS A 4 -24.01 13.37 14.32
N LEU A 5 -23.23 12.29 14.46
CA LEU A 5 -23.45 11.02 13.77
C LEU A 5 -24.34 10.05 14.55
N GLY A 6 -24.45 10.22 15.88
CA GLY A 6 -25.26 9.34 16.73
C GLY A 6 -24.69 7.95 16.97
N TYR A 7 -23.55 7.60 16.37
CA TYR A 7 -22.84 6.34 16.53
C TYR A 7 -21.33 6.58 16.69
N ASP A 8 -20.61 5.54 17.14
CA ASP A 8 -19.17 5.58 17.26
C ASP A 8 -18.54 5.48 15.86
N THR A 9 -17.72 6.47 15.50
CA THR A 9 -17.07 6.52 14.18
C THR A 9 -16.01 5.44 13.98
N SER A 10 -15.49 4.87 15.07
CA SER A 10 -14.54 3.74 15.00
C SER A 10 -15.21 2.40 14.65
N GLN A 11 -16.54 2.33 14.81
CA GLN A 11 -17.34 1.12 14.53
C GLN A 11 -18.36 1.33 13.40
N ALA A 12 -18.24 2.44 12.67
CA ALA A 12 -19.16 2.76 11.59
C ALA A 12 -18.99 1.80 10.42
N THR A 13 -20.09 1.19 9.98
CA THR A 13 -20.09 0.41 8.74
C THR A 13 -20.03 1.32 7.52
N VAL A 14 -19.60 0.77 6.38
CA VAL A 14 -19.59 1.48 5.09
C VAL A 14 -20.99 2.06 4.78
N ASP A 15 -22.04 1.26 4.99
CA ASP A 15 -23.42 1.67 4.73
C ASP A 15 -23.85 2.85 5.62
N GLN A 16 -23.48 2.84 6.90
CA GLN A 16 -23.77 3.96 7.81
C GLN A 16 -23.05 5.24 7.40
N VAL A 17 -21.80 5.13 6.96
CA VAL A 17 -21.03 6.28 6.46
C VAL A 17 -21.64 6.80 5.16
N MET A 18 -22.01 5.94 4.23
CA MET A 18 -22.63 6.31 2.96
C MET A 18 -24.00 6.94 3.17
N ASP A 19 -24.83 6.39 4.05
CA ASP A 19 -26.14 6.96 4.40
C ASP A 19 -25.99 8.37 4.98
N TYR A 20 -25.07 8.56 5.93
CA TYR A 20 -24.77 9.88 6.49
C TYR A 20 -24.27 10.87 5.44
N LEU A 21 -23.35 10.45 4.57
CA LEU A 21 -22.81 11.33 3.51
C LEU A 21 -23.89 11.67 2.50
N ARG A 22 -24.74 10.72 2.14
CA ARG A 22 -25.83 10.89 1.19
C ARG A 22 -26.90 11.83 1.72
N ASN A 23 -27.43 11.57 2.91
CA ASN A 23 -28.61 12.23 3.45
C ASN A 23 -28.26 13.47 4.29
N ASP A 24 -27.34 13.36 5.26
CA ASP A 24 -27.07 14.43 6.22
C ASP A 24 -26.04 15.45 5.72
N CYS A 25 -25.00 15.00 5.01
CA CYS A 25 -23.93 15.89 4.57
C CYS A 25 -24.23 16.56 3.24
N TYR A 26 -24.64 15.77 2.25
CA TYR A 26 -24.68 16.24 0.86
C TYR A 26 -26.08 16.30 0.25
N GLY A 27 -27.12 15.75 0.90
CA GLY A 27 -28.49 15.79 0.41
C GLY A 27 -28.61 15.26 -1.02
N ILE A 28 -28.13 14.03 -1.26
CA ILE A 28 -28.16 13.38 -2.57
C ILE A 28 -29.49 12.65 -2.70
N ASP A 29 -30.21 12.92 -3.79
CA ASP A 29 -31.56 12.38 -4.04
C ASP A 29 -31.55 10.83 -4.05
N ASP A 30 -32.56 10.24 -3.43
CA ASP A 30 -32.73 8.78 -3.31
C ASP A 30 -33.00 8.09 -4.66
N SER A 31 -33.35 8.84 -5.69
CA SER A 31 -33.54 8.31 -7.05
C SER A 31 -32.26 7.85 -7.74
N TYR A 32 -31.08 8.32 -7.27
CA TYR A 32 -29.80 7.86 -7.79
C TYR A 32 -29.43 6.48 -7.26
N SER A 33 -28.87 5.65 -8.12
CA SER A 33 -28.25 4.37 -7.68
C SER A 33 -27.11 4.62 -6.69
N ASP A 34 -26.76 3.61 -5.88
CA ASP A 34 -25.69 3.73 -4.90
C ASP A 34 -24.34 4.07 -5.54
N GLU A 35 -24.05 3.51 -6.71
CA GLU A 35 -22.86 3.85 -7.50
C GLU A 35 -22.84 5.33 -7.90
N MET A 36 -23.95 5.85 -8.39
CA MET A 36 -24.07 7.26 -8.78
C MET A 36 -24.01 8.17 -7.55
N ALA A 37 -24.67 7.80 -6.46
CA ALA A 37 -24.62 8.53 -5.19
C ALA A 37 -23.19 8.59 -4.64
N PHE A 38 -22.43 7.52 -4.77
CA PHE A 38 -21.02 7.49 -4.38
C PHE A 38 -20.16 8.44 -5.25
N LYS A 39 -20.33 8.44 -6.57
CA LYS A 39 -19.64 9.37 -7.48
C LYS A 39 -19.94 10.83 -7.14
N ILE A 40 -21.22 11.15 -6.88
CA ILE A 40 -21.65 12.50 -6.46
C ILE A 40 -21.01 12.86 -5.11
N THR A 41 -20.95 11.92 -4.18
CA THR A 41 -20.33 12.10 -2.86
C THR A 41 -18.85 12.47 -3.00
N ILE A 42 -18.10 11.78 -3.86
CA ILE A 42 -16.66 12.06 -4.11
C ILE A 42 -16.50 13.51 -4.60
N VAL A 43 -17.30 13.93 -5.58
CA VAL A 43 -17.23 15.28 -6.13
C VAL A 43 -17.56 16.33 -5.06
N ARG A 44 -18.65 16.14 -4.31
CA ARG A 44 -19.06 17.08 -3.24
C ARG A 44 -18.07 17.12 -2.09
N PHE A 45 -17.46 15.99 -1.75
CA PHE A 45 -16.40 15.92 -0.75
C PHE A 45 -15.18 16.70 -1.20
N ALA A 46 -14.71 16.51 -2.44
CA ALA A 46 -13.58 17.26 -2.99
C ALA A 46 -13.84 18.78 -3.00
N MET A 47 -15.04 19.20 -3.39
CA MET A 47 -15.45 20.62 -3.33
C MET A 47 -15.49 21.15 -1.89
N ALA A 48 -15.93 20.32 -0.93
CA ALA A 48 -16.01 20.72 0.48
C ALA A 48 -14.63 20.98 1.10
N GLN A 49 -13.56 20.35 0.61
CA GLN A 49 -12.18 20.65 1.04
C GLN A 49 -11.77 22.09 0.71
N ASN A 50 -12.32 22.66 -0.35
CA ASN A 50 -12.07 24.03 -0.79
C ASN A 50 -13.16 25.04 -0.32
N ALA A 51 -13.97 24.69 0.69
CA ALA A 51 -15.12 25.48 1.12
C ALA A 51 -14.79 26.92 1.55
N TYR A 52 -13.58 27.17 2.02
CA TYR A 52 -13.09 28.50 2.41
C TYR A 52 -12.54 29.34 1.22
N GLN A 53 -12.26 28.67 0.10
CA GLN A 53 -11.69 29.29 -1.10
C GLN A 53 -12.53 28.89 -2.32
N LYS A 54 -13.79 29.27 -2.33
CA LYS A 54 -14.78 28.88 -3.36
C LYS A 54 -14.43 29.33 -4.79
N TYR A 55 -13.50 30.27 -4.93
CA TYR A 55 -12.97 30.73 -6.20
C TYR A 55 -11.86 29.82 -6.78
N ILE A 56 -11.36 28.86 -6.01
CA ILE A 56 -10.40 27.88 -6.51
C ILE A 56 -11.17 26.73 -7.13
N ALA A 57 -10.90 26.42 -8.40
CA ALA A 57 -11.47 25.29 -9.09
C ALA A 57 -11.04 23.97 -8.43
N THR A 58 -11.98 23.06 -8.29
CA THR A 58 -11.71 21.70 -7.81
C THR A 58 -11.57 20.78 -9.01
N THR A 59 -10.41 20.14 -9.16
CA THR A 59 -10.18 19.15 -10.22
C THR A 59 -11.01 17.91 -9.93
N ILE A 60 -11.92 17.57 -10.85
CA ILE A 60 -12.83 16.41 -10.72
C ILE A 60 -12.32 15.22 -11.51
N ALA A 61 -11.77 15.48 -12.70
CA ALA A 61 -11.20 14.47 -13.57
C ALA A 61 -9.98 15.02 -14.31
N THR A 62 -9.02 14.16 -14.61
CA THR A 62 -7.83 14.46 -15.39
C THR A 62 -7.79 13.55 -16.61
N ASN A 63 -7.08 13.95 -17.64
CA ASN A 63 -6.90 13.19 -18.88
C ASN A 63 -8.25 12.74 -19.49
N VAL A 64 -9.21 13.67 -19.53
CA VAL A 64 -10.54 13.43 -20.10
C VAL A 64 -10.46 13.28 -21.63
N SER A 65 -11.34 12.45 -22.19
CA SER A 65 -11.38 12.22 -23.65
C SER A 65 -11.85 13.48 -24.40
N GLU A 66 -11.44 13.60 -25.68
CA GLU A 66 -11.89 14.69 -26.55
C GLU A 66 -13.42 14.73 -26.69
N GLU A 67 -14.09 13.59 -26.63
CA GLU A 67 -15.56 13.50 -26.61
C GLU A 67 -16.16 14.16 -25.36
N SER A 68 -15.55 13.90 -24.19
CA SER A 68 -15.98 14.54 -22.92
C SER A 68 -15.76 16.04 -22.96
N VAL A 69 -14.63 16.50 -23.52
CA VAL A 69 -14.34 17.93 -23.70
C VAL A 69 -15.38 18.58 -24.61
N ALA A 70 -15.69 17.95 -25.76
CA ALA A 70 -16.70 18.44 -26.69
C ALA A 70 -18.09 18.50 -26.02
N TYR A 71 -18.48 17.43 -25.31
CA TYR A 71 -19.75 17.38 -24.59
C TYR A 71 -19.89 18.50 -23.53
N ILE A 72 -18.86 18.69 -22.71
CA ILE A 72 -18.85 19.77 -21.71
C ILE A 72 -18.95 21.14 -22.37
N SER A 73 -18.25 21.35 -23.48
CA SER A 73 -18.25 22.61 -24.21
C SER A 73 -19.62 22.90 -24.86
N GLU A 74 -20.27 21.90 -25.42
CA GLU A 74 -21.59 22.03 -26.01
C GLU A 74 -22.68 22.31 -24.97
N HIS A 75 -22.54 21.74 -23.76
CA HIS A 75 -23.50 21.85 -22.66
C HIS A 75 -23.10 22.88 -21.60
N ALA A 76 -22.17 23.78 -21.90
CA ALA A 76 -21.63 24.77 -20.94
C ALA A 76 -22.74 25.64 -20.28
N GLN A 77 -23.88 25.87 -20.97
CA GLN A 77 -25.00 26.60 -20.40
C GLN A 77 -25.75 25.81 -19.31
N GLU A 78 -25.76 24.48 -19.41
CA GLU A 78 -26.40 23.58 -18.45
C GLU A 78 -25.45 23.21 -17.31
N LEU A 79 -24.16 23.10 -17.63
CA LEU A 79 -23.06 22.72 -16.72
C LEU A 79 -22.38 23.97 -16.12
N GLN A 80 -23.17 24.89 -15.56
CA GLN A 80 -22.63 26.12 -14.96
C GLN A 80 -21.62 25.81 -13.85
N GLY A 81 -20.41 26.38 -13.96
CA GLY A 81 -19.33 26.18 -13.00
C GLY A 81 -18.44 24.96 -13.28
N VAL A 82 -18.66 24.28 -14.42
CA VAL A 82 -17.73 23.26 -14.93
C VAL A 82 -16.90 23.89 -16.05
N GLU A 83 -15.58 23.73 -15.94
CA GLU A 83 -14.61 24.28 -16.89
C GLU A 83 -13.61 23.19 -17.30
N VAL A 84 -13.21 23.20 -18.55
CA VAL A 84 -12.12 22.36 -19.07
C VAL A 84 -10.90 23.24 -19.17
N MET A 85 -9.80 22.79 -18.58
CA MET A 85 -8.51 23.49 -18.57
C MET A 85 -7.43 22.59 -19.18
N ASP A 86 -6.53 23.21 -19.94
CA ASP A 86 -5.33 22.52 -20.39
C ASP A 86 -4.37 22.37 -19.22
N ASP A 87 -3.86 21.17 -19.02
CA ASP A 87 -2.86 20.85 -18.02
C ASP A 87 -1.68 20.11 -18.66
N THR A 88 -0.56 20.09 -17.96
CA THR A 88 0.65 19.40 -18.42
C THR A 88 0.98 18.23 -17.50
N ILE A 89 1.18 17.06 -18.12
CA ILE A 89 1.54 15.84 -17.40
C ILE A 89 2.95 15.39 -17.74
N ARG A 90 3.61 14.72 -16.81
CA ARG A 90 4.86 14.03 -17.07
C ARG A 90 4.62 12.84 -17.98
N LYS A 91 5.41 12.76 -19.06
CA LYS A 91 5.43 11.61 -19.96
C LYS A 91 6.81 10.98 -19.97
N TYR A 92 6.88 9.72 -19.63
CA TYR A 92 8.13 8.95 -19.59
C TYR A 92 8.15 7.95 -20.74
N ASN A 93 9.15 8.05 -21.60
CA ASN A 93 9.36 7.07 -22.65
C ASN A 93 10.08 5.84 -22.06
N ASN A 94 9.60 4.65 -22.38
CA ASN A 94 10.15 3.37 -21.92
C ASN A 94 10.34 3.31 -20.39
N SER A 95 9.35 3.81 -19.63
CA SER A 95 9.41 4.00 -18.18
C SER A 95 9.77 2.74 -17.42
N GLU A 96 9.32 1.56 -17.86
CA GLU A 96 9.61 0.27 -17.23
C GLU A 96 11.10 -0.07 -17.18
N TYR A 97 11.87 0.34 -18.19
CA TYR A 97 13.31 0.08 -18.29
C TYR A 97 14.17 1.17 -17.62
N PHE A 98 13.59 2.32 -17.34
CA PHE A 98 14.29 3.49 -16.82
C PHE A 98 13.80 3.97 -15.46
N ALA A 99 12.83 3.31 -14.84
CA ALA A 99 12.19 3.76 -13.60
C ALA A 99 13.18 4.09 -12.48
N SER A 100 14.22 3.28 -12.30
CA SER A 100 15.26 3.48 -11.28
C SER A 100 16.13 4.72 -11.53
N ILE A 101 16.26 5.14 -12.78
CA ILE A 101 17.06 6.30 -13.20
C ILE A 101 16.18 7.56 -13.18
N LEU A 102 14.98 7.45 -13.76
CA LEU A 102 14.05 8.59 -13.86
C LEU A 102 13.51 9.02 -12.50
N GLY A 103 13.20 8.05 -11.64
CA GLY A 103 12.52 8.31 -10.38
C GLY A 103 11.01 8.53 -10.57
N TYR A 104 10.41 9.28 -9.65
CA TYR A 104 8.97 9.53 -9.66
C TYR A 104 8.65 10.90 -9.04
N THR A 105 7.43 11.37 -9.28
CA THR A 105 6.90 12.60 -8.71
C THR A 105 5.88 12.30 -7.61
N GLY A 106 5.71 13.22 -6.66
CA GLY A 106 4.72 13.08 -5.59
C GLY A 106 4.46 14.41 -4.89
N LYS A 107 3.43 14.45 -4.04
CA LYS A 107 3.13 15.67 -3.26
C LYS A 107 4.32 16.09 -2.42
N ILE A 108 4.58 17.39 -2.39
CA ILE A 108 5.64 17.98 -1.56
C ILE A 108 5.34 17.73 -0.07
N SER A 109 6.34 17.29 0.68
CA SER A 109 6.26 17.21 2.14
C SER A 109 6.58 18.55 2.80
N SER A 110 6.25 18.71 4.07
CA SER A 110 6.57 19.93 4.82
C SER A 110 8.09 20.21 4.88
N GLU A 111 8.89 19.16 4.98
CA GLU A 111 10.35 19.26 5.00
C GLU A 111 10.92 19.67 3.65
N GLU A 112 10.43 19.07 2.56
CA GLU A 112 10.82 19.41 1.20
C GLU A 112 10.40 20.85 0.85
N TYR A 113 9.18 21.24 1.24
CA TYR A 113 8.71 22.60 1.07
C TYR A 113 9.63 23.61 1.78
N ALA A 114 9.96 23.38 3.05
CA ALA A 114 10.87 24.24 3.80
C ALA A 114 12.21 24.40 3.07
N LYS A 115 12.78 23.32 2.54
CA LYS A 115 14.06 23.33 1.85
C LYS A 115 13.98 23.98 0.46
N LEU A 116 12.96 23.67 -0.33
CA LEU A 116 12.84 24.18 -1.70
C LEU A 116 12.43 25.64 -1.73
N SER A 117 11.58 26.08 -0.81
CA SER A 117 11.15 27.48 -0.70
C SER A 117 12.28 28.45 -0.29
N GLU A 118 13.38 27.97 0.32
CA GLU A 118 14.56 28.80 0.60
C GLU A 118 15.25 29.26 -0.70
N THR A 119 15.13 28.48 -1.78
CA THR A 119 15.82 28.76 -3.04
C THR A 119 14.89 29.26 -4.15
N ASP A 120 13.61 28.96 -4.06
CA ASP A 120 12.61 29.30 -5.07
C ASP A 120 11.22 29.49 -4.45
N ASP A 121 10.78 30.72 -4.35
CA ASP A 121 9.50 31.15 -3.79
C ASP A 121 8.26 30.64 -4.56
N SER A 122 8.46 30.06 -5.75
CA SER A 122 7.36 29.54 -6.59
C SER A 122 6.76 28.24 -6.07
N TYR A 123 7.43 27.53 -5.14
CA TYR A 123 6.90 26.32 -4.53
C TYR A 123 5.77 26.64 -3.53
N THR A 124 4.78 25.76 -3.49
CA THR A 124 3.66 25.81 -2.56
C THR A 124 3.45 24.43 -1.91
N THR A 125 2.74 24.40 -0.80
CA THR A 125 2.46 23.17 -0.05
C THR A 125 1.59 22.14 -0.80
N ASN A 126 0.99 22.54 -1.92
CA ASN A 126 0.14 21.67 -2.75
C ASN A 126 0.86 21.13 -3.99
N ASP A 127 2.13 21.49 -4.18
CA ASP A 127 2.87 21.11 -5.38
C ASP A 127 3.18 19.62 -5.44
N VAL A 128 3.36 19.15 -6.66
CA VAL A 128 3.93 17.85 -6.98
C VAL A 128 5.37 18.08 -7.40
N VAL A 129 6.31 17.42 -6.73
CA VAL A 129 7.76 17.56 -6.94
C VAL A 129 8.40 16.20 -7.19
N GLY A 130 9.59 16.22 -7.78
CA GLY A 130 10.39 15.01 -7.95
C GLY A 130 10.83 14.42 -6.61
N LYS A 131 10.61 13.09 -6.41
CA LYS A 131 10.91 12.38 -5.15
C LYS A 131 12.18 11.55 -5.22
N GLY A 132 12.66 11.23 -6.39
CA GLY A 132 13.87 10.43 -6.57
C GLY A 132 14.43 10.54 -7.98
N GLY A 133 15.63 10.04 -8.19
CA GLY A 133 16.27 9.98 -9.48
C GLY A 133 16.42 11.33 -10.17
N ILE A 134 16.28 11.32 -11.48
CA ILE A 134 16.37 12.52 -12.32
C ILE A 134 15.23 13.48 -12.03
N GLU A 135 14.02 13.02 -11.76
CA GLU A 135 12.89 13.88 -11.40
C GLU A 135 13.22 14.77 -10.20
N GLN A 136 13.84 14.21 -9.17
CA GLN A 136 14.24 15.00 -8.00
C GLN A 136 15.40 15.94 -8.32
N TYR A 137 16.41 15.47 -9.06
CA TYR A 137 17.59 16.26 -9.35
C TYR A 137 17.31 17.44 -10.29
N MET A 138 16.42 17.25 -11.26
CA MET A 138 16.07 18.22 -12.30
C MET A 138 14.70 18.87 -12.08
N ASP A 139 14.12 18.79 -10.89
CA ASP A 139 12.76 19.28 -10.60
C ASP A 139 12.58 20.74 -11.03
N SER A 140 13.50 21.62 -10.67
CA SER A 140 13.47 23.06 -11.04
C SER A 140 13.45 23.31 -12.55
N TYR A 141 14.02 22.40 -13.34
CA TYR A 141 14.04 22.47 -14.81
C TYR A 141 12.77 21.90 -15.44
N LEU A 142 12.18 20.90 -14.79
CA LEU A 142 11.05 20.13 -15.30
C LEU A 142 9.69 20.69 -14.87
N LYS A 143 9.60 21.43 -13.75
CA LYS A 143 8.31 21.86 -13.16
C LYS A 143 7.53 22.91 -13.95
N GLY A 144 8.19 23.68 -14.86
CA GLY A 144 7.55 24.77 -15.59
C GLY A 144 7.29 26.04 -14.77
N GLU A 145 6.42 26.89 -15.27
CA GLU A 145 5.99 28.12 -14.59
C GLU A 145 4.48 28.05 -14.32
N LYS A 146 4.07 28.35 -13.10
CA LYS A 146 2.66 28.43 -12.75
C LYS A 146 2.00 29.62 -13.38
N GLY A 147 0.78 29.43 -13.87
CA GLY A 147 -0.14 30.51 -14.17
C GLY A 147 -0.80 31.07 -12.91
N TYR A 148 -1.42 32.22 -13.04
CA TYR A 148 -2.30 32.78 -12.00
C TYR A 148 -3.41 33.64 -12.62
N GLU A 149 -4.51 33.74 -11.88
CA GLU A 149 -5.56 34.73 -12.14
C GLU A 149 -5.77 35.57 -10.89
N LYS A 150 -5.85 36.89 -11.08
CA LYS A 150 -6.27 37.82 -10.02
C LYS A 150 -7.72 38.20 -10.27
N LEU A 151 -8.58 37.88 -9.31
CA LEU A 151 -10.02 38.07 -9.40
C LEU A 151 -10.48 39.12 -8.39
N TYR A 152 -11.44 39.98 -8.81
CA TYR A 152 -12.35 40.58 -7.86
C TYR A 152 -13.45 39.57 -7.50
N VAL A 153 -13.66 39.36 -6.21
CA VAL A 153 -14.70 38.46 -5.70
C VAL A 153 -15.69 39.25 -4.83
N ASP A 154 -16.94 38.86 -4.85
CA ASP A 154 -17.93 39.38 -3.92
C ASP A 154 -17.74 38.83 -2.51
N TYR A 155 -18.61 39.31 -1.56
CA TYR A 155 -18.56 38.86 -0.17
C TYR A 155 -18.93 37.37 0.04
N LEU A 156 -19.43 36.70 -1.01
CA LEU A 156 -19.74 35.26 -1.02
C LEU A 156 -18.60 34.44 -1.68
N GLY A 157 -17.55 35.14 -2.17
CA GLY A 157 -16.44 34.49 -2.87
C GLY A 157 -16.71 34.19 -4.35
N LYS A 158 -17.77 34.78 -4.94
CA LYS A 158 -18.06 34.63 -6.36
C LYS A 158 -17.21 35.62 -7.16
N ALA A 159 -16.53 35.13 -8.21
CA ALA A 159 -15.76 35.95 -9.11
C ALA A 159 -16.65 36.97 -9.84
N ILE A 160 -16.27 38.26 -9.77
CA ILE A 160 -16.94 39.36 -10.45
C ILE A 160 -16.18 39.73 -11.73
N GLU A 161 -14.87 39.85 -11.64
CA GLU A 161 -14.03 40.31 -12.74
C GLU A 161 -12.62 39.72 -12.60
N VAL A 162 -12.02 39.37 -13.75
CA VAL A 162 -10.59 39.02 -13.85
C VAL A 162 -9.79 40.28 -14.05
N ILE A 163 -8.90 40.63 -13.11
CA ILE A 163 -8.09 41.82 -13.15
C ILE A 163 -6.80 41.60 -13.97
N ASP A 164 -6.24 40.40 -13.78
CA ASP A 164 -4.94 40.03 -14.35
C ASP A 164 -4.85 38.50 -14.48
N ARG A 165 -4.24 38.03 -15.55
CA ARG A 165 -4.06 36.62 -15.85
C ARG A 165 -2.67 36.36 -16.43
N LYS A 166 -2.02 35.34 -15.93
CA LYS A 166 -0.80 34.77 -16.53
C LYS A 166 -1.06 33.30 -16.83
N GLU A 167 -0.91 32.89 -18.08
CA GLU A 167 -1.01 31.51 -18.49
C GLU A 167 0.12 30.68 -17.86
N SER A 168 -0.15 29.41 -17.54
CA SER A 168 0.88 28.47 -17.13
C SER A 168 1.78 28.11 -18.29
N LYS A 169 3.03 27.78 -17.99
CA LYS A 169 4.00 27.36 -19.00
C LYS A 169 4.56 26.01 -18.65
N ALA A 170 4.45 25.08 -19.59
CA ALA A 170 4.98 23.72 -19.42
C ALA A 170 6.48 23.74 -19.11
N GLY A 171 6.93 22.78 -18.34
CA GLY A 171 8.34 22.54 -18.07
C GLY A 171 9.09 22.07 -19.32
N ASN A 172 10.41 22.03 -19.21
CA ASN A 172 11.24 21.62 -20.31
C ASN A 172 11.26 20.12 -20.53
N ASN A 173 11.54 19.70 -21.74
CA ASN A 173 11.86 18.31 -22.03
C ASN A 173 13.32 18.02 -21.65
N LEU A 174 13.54 16.83 -21.10
CA LEU A 174 14.87 16.34 -20.77
C LEU A 174 15.25 15.17 -21.68
N TYR A 175 16.38 15.28 -22.33
CA TYR A 175 16.95 14.24 -23.17
C TYR A 175 18.18 13.66 -22.49
N LEU A 176 18.19 12.35 -22.29
CA LEU A 176 19.31 11.63 -21.72
C LEU A 176 20.26 11.15 -22.82
N SER A 177 21.54 11.07 -22.51
CA SER A 177 22.56 10.51 -23.40
C SER A 177 22.62 8.97 -23.35
N LEU A 178 21.68 8.34 -22.61
CA LEU A 178 21.61 6.89 -22.53
C LEU A 178 21.04 6.32 -23.82
N ASP A 179 21.65 5.24 -24.31
CA ASP A 179 21.13 4.49 -25.44
C ASP A 179 19.94 3.63 -24.95
N SER A 180 18.73 3.93 -25.44
CA SER A 180 17.50 3.25 -25.00
C SER A 180 17.47 1.80 -25.42
N ASP A 181 17.96 1.47 -26.62
CA ASP A 181 17.91 0.10 -27.15
C ASP A 181 18.90 -0.80 -26.38
N LEU A 182 20.08 -0.26 -26.06
CA LEU A 182 21.05 -0.95 -25.21
C LEU A 182 20.49 -1.19 -23.80
N GLN A 183 19.85 -0.16 -23.21
CA GLN A 183 19.25 -0.30 -21.87
C GLN A 183 18.16 -1.38 -21.85
N ILE A 184 17.26 -1.38 -22.84
CA ILE A 184 16.21 -2.38 -23.00
C ILE A 184 16.81 -3.78 -23.20
N ALA A 185 17.83 -3.91 -24.05
CA ALA A 185 18.49 -5.19 -24.30
C ALA A 185 19.18 -5.75 -23.04
N VAL A 186 19.88 -4.89 -22.27
CA VAL A 186 20.50 -5.30 -21.01
C VAL A 186 19.47 -5.68 -19.98
N TYR A 187 18.39 -4.91 -19.84
CA TYR A 187 17.29 -5.24 -18.93
C TYR A 187 16.69 -6.62 -19.25
N ASN A 188 16.33 -6.85 -20.51
CA ASN A 188 15.76 -8.13 -20.93
C ASN A 188 16.72 -9.30 -20.75
N LEU A 189 18.02 -9.10 -20.99
CA LEU A 189 19.05 -10.12 -20.74
C LEU A 189 19.14 -10.47 -19.25
N LEU A 190 19.14 -9.46 -18.38
CA LEU A 190 19.16 -9.68 -16.92
C LEU A 190 17.91 -10.42 -16.46
N GLU A 191 16.72 -10.08 -16.97
CA GLU A 191 15.48 -10.80 -16.67
C GLU A 191 15.57 -12.27 -17.09
N GLN A 192 16.10 -12.56 -18.29
CA GLN A 192 16.30 -13.93 -18.77
C GLN A 192 17.27 -14.72 -17.90
N GLU A 193 18.40 -14.11 -17.53
CA GLU A 193 19.39 -14.76 -16.67
C GLU A 193 18.82 -15.05 -15.27
N ILE A 194 18.12 -14.07 -14.66
CA ILE A 194 17.48 -14.25 -13.36
C ILE A 194 16.41 -15.33 -13.43
N ALA A 195 15.58 -15.33 -14.47
CA ALA A 195 14.55 -16.36 -14.68
C ALA A 195 15.19 -17.76 -14.82
N GLY A 196 16.29 -17.88 -15.54
CA GLY A 196 17.04 -19.13 -15.69
C GLY A 196 17.63 -19.63 -14.35
N ILE A 197 18.20 -18.71 -13.55
CA ILE A 197 18.71 -19.03 -12.21
C ILE A 197 17.57 -19.51 -11.31
N VAL A 198 16.45 -18.78 -11.27
CA VAL A 198 15.30 -19.17 -10.47
C VAL A 198 14.75 -20.53 -10.88
N TYR A 199 14.50 -20.72 -12.18
CA TYR A 199 14.03 -21.99 -12.75
C TYR A 199 14.89 -23.18 -12.34
N SER A 200 16.23 -23.03 -12.39
CA SER A 200 17.16 -24.10 -12.07
C SER A 200 17.25 -24.45 -10.58
N ASN A 201 16.86 -23.52 -9.71
CA ASN A 201 16.95 -23.67 -8.26
C ASN A 201 15.62 -24.05 -7.58
N ILE A 202 14.48 -23.87 -8.25
CA ILE A 202 13.16 -24.27 -7.69
C ILE A 202 13.11 -25.77 -7.48
N ASP A 203 12.89 -26.18 -6.22
CA ASP A 203 12.80 -27.56 -5.77
C ASP A 203 13.96 -28.44 -6.28
N ASN A 204 15.14 -27.88 -6.39
CA ASN A 204 16.34 -28.58 -6.81
C ASN A 204 17.24 -28.88 -5.61
N PRO A 205 17.20 -30.10 -5.04
CA PRO A 205 18.02 -30.47 -3.88
C PRO A 205 19.52 -30.53 -4.17
N SER A 206 19.91 -30.54 -5.45
CA SER A 206 21.30 -30.52 -5.88
C SER A 206 21.85 -29.12 -6.08
N SER A 207 21.03 -28.12 -5.90
CA SER A 207 21.46 -26.71 -5.98
C SER A 207 22.13 -26.26 -4.68
N ASP A 208 23.16 -25.42 -4.82
CA ASP A 208 23.80 -24.75 -3.66
C ASP A 208 22.80 -23.78 -2.95
N ILE A 209 21.77 -23.32 -3.68
CA ILE A 209 20.77 -22.38 -3.18
C ILE A 209 19.38 -22.88 -3.61
N PRO A 210 18.87 -23.97 -3.01
CA PRO A 210 17.55 -24.49 -3.34
C PRO A 210 16.45 -23.48 -2.94
N ILE A 211 15.50 -23.25 -3.83
CA ILE A 211 14.33 -22.39 -3.61
C ILE A 211 13.12 -23.30 -3.44
N PRO A 212 12.52 -23.39 -2.25
CA PRO A 212 11.28 -24.14 -2.08
C PRO A 212 10.18 -23.53 -2.97
N ILE A 213 9.35 -24.36 -3.58
CA ILE A 213 8.23 -23.86 -4.40
C ILE A 213 7.26 -23.03 -3.56
N THR A 214 7.15 -23.30 -2.27
CA THR A 214 6.34 -22.50 -1.34
C THR A 214 6.79 -21.06 -1.25
N ASP A 215 8.09 -20.78 -1.36
CA ASP A 215 8.62 -19.42 -1.41
C ASP A 215 8.17 -18.71 -2.70
N VAL A 216 8.06 -19.45 -3.81
CA VAL A 216 7.56 -18.94 -5.09
C VAL A 216 6.05 -18.62 -4.99
N TYR A 217 5.27 -19.55 -4.43
CA TYR A 217 3.84 -19.32 -4.19
C TYR A 217 3.59 -18.10 -3.31
N PHE A 218 4.34 -17.98 -2.22
CA PHE A 218 4.23 -16.81 -1.35
C PHE A 218 4.67 -15.52 -2.05
N ALA A 219 5.68 -15.57 -2.91
CA ALA A 219 6.13 -14.40 -3.65
C ALA A 219 5.02 -13.81 -4.56
N LEU A 220 4.13 -14.64 -5.11
CA LEU A 220 2.98 -14.16 -5.89
C LEU A 220 2.06 -13.24 -5.07
N ILE A 221 1.85 -13.57 -3.80
CA ILE A 221 1.05 -12.77 -2.86
C ILE A 221 1.85 -11.60 -2.32
N ASN A 222 3.07 -11.85 -1.85
CA ASN A 222 3.89 -10.83 -1.19
C ASN A 222 4.20 -9.63 -2.11
N ASN A 223 4.40 -9.90 -3.39
CA ASN A 223 4.72 -8.89 -4.41
C ASN A 223 3.46 -8.32 -5.10
N ASN A 224 2.28 -8.66 -4.64
CA ASN A 224 0.99 -8.26 -5.21
C ASN A 224 0.85 -8.63 -6.70
N VAL A 225 1.44 -9.73 -7.15
CA VAL A 225 1.15 -10.35 -8.45
C VAL A 225 -0.29 -10.87 -8.41
N ILE A 226 -0.66 -11.51 -7.29
CA ILE A 226 -2.05 -11.80 -6.93
C ILE A 226 -2.55 -10.66 -6.06
N ASP A 227 -3.64 -10.02 -6.48
CA ASP A 227 -4.31 -8.97 -5.70
C ASP A 227 -5.27 -9.57 -4.69
N LEU A 228 -4.88 -9.55 -3.43
CA LEU A 228 -5.72 -10.07 -2.34
C LEU A 228 -7.01 -9.26 -2.15
N SER A 229 -7.07 -7.98 -2.57
CA SER A 229 -8.28 -7.18 -2.44
C SER A 229 -9.40 -7.63 -3.37
N HIS A 230 -9.06 -8.33 -4.46
CA HIS A 230 -10.05 -8.90 -5.37
C HIS A 230 -10.80 -10.11 -4.78
N PHE A 231 -10.24 -10.75 -3.77
CA PHE A 231 -10.85 -11.95 -3.16
C PHE A 231 -12.21 -11.68 -2.50
N ASP A 232 -12.44 -10.45 -2.07
CA ASP A 232 -13.69 -10.01 -1.43
C ASP A 232 -14.64 -9.30 -2.42
N SER A 233 -14.28 -9.27 -3.71
CA SER A 233 -15.10 -8.64 -4.75
C SER A 233 -16.31 -9.51 -5.13
N THR A 234 -17.32 -8.90 -5.70
CA THR A 234 -18.56 -9.59 -6.14
C THR A 234 -18.33 -10.50 -7.34
N ASP A 235 -17.24 -10.30 -8.08
CA ASP A 235 -16.81 -11.06 -9.26
C ASP A 235 -15.62 -11.99 -8.97
N ALA A 236 -15.26 -12.16 -7.68
CA ALA A 236 -14.23 -13.10 -7.27
C ALA A 236 -14.53 -14.52 -7.76
N SER A 237 -13.51 -15.17 -8.31
CA SER A 237 -13.61 -16.54 -8.83
C SER A 237 -13.83 -17.57 -7.72
N THR A 238 -14.22 -18.79 -8.10
CA THR A 238 -14.36 -19.90 -7.14
C THR A 238 -13.03 -20.21 -6.42
N ALA A 239 -11.89 -20.06 -7.11
CA ALA A 239 -10.57 -20.27 -6.51
C ALA A 239 -10.27 -19.19 -5.47
N GLU A 240 -10.53 -17.95 -5.78
CA GLU A 240 -10.37 -16.80 -4.86
C GLU A 240 -11.28 -16.93 -3.64
N GLN A 241 -12.57 -17.20 -3.85
CA GLN A 241 -13.53 -17.43 -2.76
C GLN A 241 -13.09 -18.57 -1.83
N SER A 242 -12.56 -19.67 -2.38
CA SER A 242 -12.05 -20.79 -1.59
C SER A 242 -10.85 -20.37 -0.75
N VAL A 243 -9.90 -19.61 -1.32
CA VAL A 243 -8.71 -19.11 -0.61
C VAL A 243 -9.11 -18.09 0.45
N SER A 244 -10.04 -17.18 0.16
CA SER A 244 -10.58 -16.22 1.13
C SER A 244 -11.25 -16.92 2.31
N ALA A 245 -12.04 -17.95 2.08
CA ALA A 245 -12.68 -18.73 3.16
C ALA A 245 -11.66 -19.45 4.07
N ILE A 246 -10.59 -20.03 3.48
CA ILE A 246 -9.50 -20.64 4.24
C ILE A 246 -8.78 -19.59 5.08
N PHE A 247 -8.48 -18.44 4.50
CA PHE A 247 -7.82 -17.32 5.17
C PHE A 247 -8.66 -16.81 6.35
N SER A 248 -9.95 -16.53 6.14
CA SER A 248 -10.85 -16.00 7.17
C SER A 248 -10.96 -16.96 8.37
N ALA A 249 -11.10 -18.26 8.11
CA ALA A 249 -11.11 -19.27 9.16
C ALA A 249 -9.78 -19.29 9.96
N ARG A 250 -8.64 -19.15 9.29
CA ARG A 250 -7.34 -19.09 9.96
C ARG A 250 -7.15 -17.77 10.73
N GLN A 251 -7.61 -16.66 10.17
CA GLN A 251 -7.54 -15.34 10.79
C GLN A 251 -8.21 -15.33 12.17
N ASP A 252 -9.38 -15.93 12.31
CA ASP A 252 -10.09 -16.05 13.60
C ASP A 252 -9.29 -16.86 14.63
N VAL A 253 -8.65 -17.94 14.19
CA VAL A 253 -7.79 -18.78 15.05
C VAL A 253 -6.58 -17.97 15.51
N VAL A 254 -5.87 -17.31 14.59
CA VAL A 254 -4.69 -16.49 14.90
C VAL A 254 -5.04 -15.35 15.84
N LYS A 255 -6.16 -14.66 15.62
CA LYS A 255 -6.64 -13.60 16.52
C LYS A 255 -6.86 -14.11 17.93
N SER A 256 -7.44 -15.31 18.07
CA SER A 256 -7.67 -15.96 19.37
C SER A 256 -6.36 -16.35 20.05
N GLN A 257 -5.39 -16.88 19.31
CA GLN A 257 -4.05 -17.22 19.81
C GLN A 257 -3.30 -15.98 20.32
N LEU A 258 -3.25 -14.91 19.51
CA LEU A 258 -2.63 -13.66 19.92
C LEU A 258 -3.29 -13.07 21.18
N ARG A 259 -4.62 -13.11 21.23
CA ARG A 259 -5.35 -12.65 22.43
C ARG A 259 -4.97 -13.45 23.66
N GLU A 260 -4.87 -14.79 23.57
CA GLU A 260 -4.45 -15.63 24.69
C GLU A 260 -3.05 -15.30 25.16
N GLN A 261 -2.08 -15.10 24.25
CA GLN A 261 -0.71 -14.72 24.61
C GLN A 261 -0.63 -13.32 25.24
N LEU A 262 -1.47 -12.39 24.79
CA LEU A 262 -1.47 -11.01 25.32
C LEU A 262 -2.25 -10.88 26.64
N THR A 263 -3.39 -11.58 26.78
CA THR A 263 -4.31 -11.37 27.94
C THR A 263 -4.44 -12.56 28.84
N GLY A 264 -3.98 -13.75 28.44
CA GLY A 264 -4.04 -14.98 29.22
C GLY A 264 -3.26 -14.90 30.52
N SER A 265 -3.56 -15.79 31.46
CA SER A 265 -2.94 -15.83 32.80
C SER A 265 -1.54 -16.44 32.83
N THR A 266 -1.21 -17.25 31.82
CA THR A 266 0.07 -17.97 31.70
C THR A 266 0.69 -17.69 30.34
N PRO A 267 1.25 -16.50 30.11
CA PRO A 267 1.88 -16.18 28.85
C PRO A 267 3.13 -17.03 28.64
N THR A 268 3.43 -17.33 27.37
CA THR A 268 4.57 -18.17 26.97
C THR A 268 5.76 -17.28 26.61
N ASP A 269 6.97 -17.66 27.02
CA ASP A 269 8.18 -16.95 26.64
C ASP A 269 8.36 -17.00 25.11
N PHE A 270 8.89 -15.90 24.55
CA PHE A 270 8.96 -15.73 23.09
C PHE A 270 9.67 -16.89 22.38
N LYS A 271 10.78 -17.40 22.94
CA LYS A 271 11.53 -18.54 22.38
C LYS A 271 10.76 -19.86 22.35
N ASP A 272 9.76 -20.01 23.25
CA ASP A 272 8.96 -21.22 23.41
C ASP A 272 7.63 -21.17 22.63
N LEU A 273 7.32 -20.03 22.01
CA LEU A 273 6.22 -19.87 21.05
C LEU A 273 6.50 -20.68 19.77
N SER A 274 5.45 -21.06 19.05
CA SER A 274 5.60 -21.61 17.70
C SER A 274 6.29 -20.59 16.77
N GLU A 275 6.96 -21.07 15.71
CA GLU A 275 7.63 -20.20 14.73
C GLU A 275 6.65 -19.17 14.13
N GLU A 276 5.42 -19.61 13.88
CA GLU A 276 4.33 -18.76 13.38
C GLU A 276 3.99 -17.64 14.38
N GLU A 277 3.82 -17.95 15.67
CA GLU A 277 3.54 -16.94 16.70
C GLU A 277 4.73 -15.98 16.91
N GLN A 278 5.97 -16.49 16.83
CA GLN A 278 7.18 -15.66 16.90
C GLN A 278 7.21 -14.64 15.75
N ASP A 279 6.85 -15.05 14.52
CA ASP A 279 6.78 -14.16 13.38
C ASP A 279 5.69 -13.08 13.56
N TYR A 280 4.52 -13.45 14.11
CA TYR A 280 3.46 -12.48 14.43
C TYR A 280 3.92 -11.44 15.45
N PHE A 281 4.52 -11.85 16.55
CA PHE A 281 4.98 -10.91 17.57
C PHE A 281 6.20 -10.09 17.08
N THR A 282 7.07 -10.67 16.27
CA THR A 282 8.16 -9.92 15.62
C THR A 282 7.59 -8.81 14.74
N TYR A 283 6.55 -9.10 13.96
CA TYR A 283 5.87 -8.09 13.16
C TYR A 283 5.25 -7.01 14.05
N ILE A 284 4.49 -7.39 15.06
CA ILE A 284 3.81 -6.47 15.99
C ILE A 284 4.82 -5.52 16.64
N ILE A 285 5.88 -6.04 17.26
CA ILE A 285 6.89 -5.22 17.94
C ILE A 285 7.58 -4.27 16.96
N ARG A 286 7.95 -4.76 15.77
CA ARG A 286 8.53 -3.92 14.73
C ARG A 286 7.57 -2.80 14.29
N ARG A 287 6.29 -3.10 14.21
CA ARG A 287 5.27 -2.14 13.81
C ARG A 287 4.99 -1.08 14.88
N LEU A 288 4.95 -1.48 16.15
CA LEU A 288 4.86 -0.56 17.28
C LEU A 288 6.04 0.43 17.30
N ARG A 289 7.26 -0.05 17.01
CA ARG A 289 8.45 0.83 16.88
C ARG A 289 8.33 1.78 15.69
N LYS A 290 7.97 1.26 14.52
CA LYS A 290 7.82 2.06 13.31
C LYS A 290 6.77 3.17 13.46
N ASN A 291 5.71 2.91 14.20
CA ASN A 291 4.64 3.87 14.47
C ASN A 291 4.96 4.79 15.68
N ASN A 292 6.17 4.71 16.23
CA ASN A 292 6.62 5.45 17.43
C ASN A 292 5.76 5.20 18.69
N ILE A 293 4.98 4.11 18.71
CA ILE A 293 4.23 3.70 19.90
C ILE A 293 5.19 3.10 20.92
N LEU A 294 6.09 2.21 20.50
CA LEU A 294 7.24 1.79 21.29
C LEU A 294 8.44 2.65 20.90
N ALA A 295 8.72 3.67 21.68
CA ALA A 295 9.68 4.72 21.34
C ALA A 295 11.12 4.26 21.62
N ASP A 296 11.88 3.96 20.57
CA ASP A 296 13.27 3.48 20.66
C ASP A 296 14.18 4.41 21.47
N SER A 297 13.91 5.73 21.43
CA SER A 297 14.66 6.73 22.22
C SER A 297 14.49 6.59 23.74
N ASN A 298 13.43 5.95 24.19
CA ASN A 298 13.09 5.80 25.60
C ASN A 298 13.56 4.45 26.17
N ILE A 299 13.95 3.50 25.30
CA ILE A 299 14.33 2.15 25.69
C ILE A 299 15.74 2.18 26.30
N ASP A 300 15.84 1.76 27.58
CA ASP A 300 17.12 1.45 28.20
C ASP A 300 17.59 0.06 27.77
N THR A 301 18.58 0.02 26.91
CA THR A 301 19.12 -1.25 26.39
C THR A 301 19.89 -2.06 27.46
N SER A 302 20.18 -1.49 28.63
CA SER A 302 20.78 -2.19 29.77
C SER A 302 19.75 -2.78 30.72
N ASP A 303 18.46 -2.49 30.52
CA ASP A 303 17.36 -3.02 31.34
C ASP A 303 17.29 -4.56 31.26
N GLU A 304 17.06 -5.20 32.41
CA GLU A 304 17.07 -6.66 32.52
C GLU A 304 15.97 -7.32 31.68
N VAL A 305 14.75 -6.77 31.67
CA VAL A 305 13.62 -7.31 30.90
C VAL A 305 13.84 -7.10 29.41
N TYR A 306 14.42 -5.97 29.02
CA TYR A 306 14.84 -5.77 27.63
C TYR A 306 15.85 -6.80 27.18
N GLN A 307 16.85 -7.12 28.01
CA GLN A 307 17.85 -8.15 27.71
C GLN A 307 17.22 -9.56 27.62
N GLN A 308 16.31 -9.92 28.54
CA GLN A 308 15.55 -11.16 28.49
C GLN A 308 14.71 -11.24 27.20
N TRP A 309 14.04 -10.16 26.82
CA TRP A 309 13.30 -10.09 25.54
C TRP A 309 14.20 -10.33 24.32
N GLN A 310 15.40 -9.72 24.29
CA GLN A 310 16.37 -9.94 23.21
C GLN A 310 16.87 -11.40 23.15
N GLN A 311 16.85 -12.11 24.27
CA GLN A 311 17.21 -13.54 24.36
C GLN A 311 15.99 -14.46 24.16
N GLY A 312 14.80 -13.90 24.00
CA GLY A 312 13.56 -14.64 23.90
C GLY A 312 13.04 -15.23 25.22
N GLU A 313 13.62 -14.84 26.36
CA GLU A 313 13.33 -15.34 27.71
C GLU A 313 12.30 -14.48 28.47
N CYS A 314 11.49 -13.76 27.72
CA CYS A 314 10.40 -12.94 28.21
C CYS A 314 9.18 -13.11 27.31
N SER A 315 7.98 -13.19 27.87
CA SER A 315 6.77 -13.26 27.07
C SER A 315 6.46 -11.90 26.42
N PRO A 316 5.74 -11.86 25.28
CA PRO A 316 5.26 -10.62 24.70
C PRO A 316 4.44 -9.77 25.67
N LYS A 317 3.61 -10.43 26.47
CA LYS A 317 2.79 -9.79 27.51
C LYS A 317 3.65 -9.08 28.56
N ASP A 318 4.63 -9.79 29.11
CA ASP A 318 5.47 -9.24 30.20
C ASP A 318 6.37 -8.12 29.66
N TYR A 319 6.91 -8.28 28.45
CA TYR A 319 7.69 -7.23 27.79
C TYR A 319 6.90 -5.95 27.58
N LEU A 320 5.66 -6.05 27.06
CA LEU A 320 4.82 -4.88 26.80
C LEU A 320 4.34 -4.21 28.11
N ASN A 321 3.99 -4.99 29.14
CA ASN A 321 3.67 -4.44 30.46
C ASN A 321 4.87 -3.70 31.08
N HIS A 322 6.06 -4.27 30.96
CA HIS A 322 7.28 -3.63 31.42
C HIS A 322 7.56 -2.34 30.63
N ALA A 323 7.40 -2.36 29.32
CA ALA A 323 7.57 -1.19 28.48
C ALA A 323 6.62 -0.04 28.87
N ILE A 324 5.39 -0.33 29.27
CA ILE A 324 4.46 0.66 29.82
C ILE A 324 4.98 1.19 31.16
N ALA A 325 5.40 0.32 32.07
CA ALA A 325 5.90 0.70 33.40
C ALA A 325 7.16 1.59 33.34
N GLN A 326 8.00 1.38 32.31
CA GLN A 326 9.22 2.18 32.07
C GLN A 326 8.99 3.41 31.20
N ASN A 327 7.74 3.71 30.79
CA ASN A 327 7.39 4.80 29.87
C ASN A 327 8.08 4.70 28.48
N TRP A 328 8.28 3.48 27.98
CA TRP A 328 8.75 3.24 26.61
C TRP A 328 7.62 3.33 25.59
N ILE A 329 6.35 3.21 26.05
CA ILE A 329 5.14 3.33 25.22
C ILE A 329 4.67 4.78 25.22
N ASP A 330 4.48 5.34 24.02
CA ASP A 330 3.85 6.64 23.82
C ASP A 330 2.32 6.52 23.89
N ILE A 331 1.77 6.83 25.05
CA ILE A 331 0.33 6.75 25.31
C ILE A 331 -0.48 7.84 24.59
N THR A 332 0.14 8.86 24.02
CA THR A 332 -0.57 9.91 23.28
C THR A 332 -1.19 9.40 21.97
N GLN A 333 -0.76 8.25 21.51
CA GLN A 333 -1.29 7.57 20.31
C GLN A 333 -2.59 6.81 20.59
N PHE A 334 -2.98 6.63 21.85
CA PHE A 334 -4.20 5.93 22.23
C PHE A 334 -5.26 6.92 22.74
N THR A 335 -6.50 6.71 22.35
CA THR A 335 -7.66 7.36 22.98
C THR A 335 -7.94 6.69 24.32
N VAL A 336 -7.35 7.23 25.36
CA VAL A 336 -7.67 6.85 26.75
C VAL A 336 -8.62 7.92 27.28
N ASP A 337 -9.79 7.50 27.75
CA ASP A 337 -10.91 8.41 28.11
C ASP A 337 -10.62 9.34 29.29
N GLU A 338 -9.57 9.10 30.06
CA GLU A 338 -9.23 9.90 31.25
C GLU A 338 -7.76 10.31 31.33
N LYS A 339 -7.56 11.49 31.90
CA LYS A 339 -6.23 12.13 32.09
C LYS A 339 -5.30 11.36 33.06
N TYR A 340 -5.81 10.32 33.71
CA TYR A 340 -5.11 9.48 34.70
C TYR A 340 -5.47 8.00 34.52
N SER A 341 -5.09 7.41 33.38
CA SER A 341 -5.24 5.98 33.16
C SER A 341 -4.18 5.22 33.95
N ASP A 342 -4.58 4.13 34.57
CA ASP A 342 -3.64 3.22 35.20
C ASP A 342 -2.93 2.32 34.17
N SER A 343 -1.88 1.61 34.59
CA SER A 343 -1.11 0.76 33.67
C SER A 343 -1.92 -0.36 33.02
N THR A 344 -3.00 -0.79 33.66
CA THR A 344 -3.89 -1.84 33.14
C THR A 344 -4.73 -1.30 32.00
N GLU A 345 -5.31 -0.12 32.18
CA GLU A 345 -6.09 0.55 31.11
C GLU A 345 -5.23 0.86 29.88
N ILE A 346 -3.98 1.29 30.09
CA ILE A 346 -3.02 1.53 29.00
C ILE A 346 -2.69 0.21 28.29
N TYR A 347 -2.48 -0.87 29.05
CA TYR A 347 -2.21 -2.18 28.47
C TYR A 347 -3.40 -2.71 27.67
N ASP A 348 -4.60 -2.56 28.19
CA ASP A 348 -5.83 -2.97 27.48
C ASP A 348 -6.02 -2.16 26.19
N ALA A 349 -5.74 -0.86 26.21
CA ALA A 349 -5.75 -0.02 25.01
C ALA A 349 -4.71 -0.48 23.98
N LEU A 350 -3.50 -0.83 24.41
CA LEU A 350 -2.45 -1.36 23.55
C LEU A 350 -2.85 -2.72 22.94
N CYS A 351 -3.41 -3.61 23.74
CA CYS A 351 -3.93 -4.90 23.26
C CYS A 351 -5.03 -4.71 22.22
N ASN A 352 -5.96 -3.78 22.45
CA ASN A 352 -7.00 -3.44 21.48
C ASN A 352 -6.40 -2.88 20.18
N TYR A 353 -5.43 -1.97 20.25
CA TYR A 353 -4.73 -1.47 19.07
C TYR A 353 -4.07 -2.61 18.27
N ILE A 354 -3.38 -3.53 18.95
CA ILE A 354 -2.76 -4.69 18.31
C ILE A 354 -3.81 -5.57 17.62
N LEU A 355 -4.91 -5.92 18.32
CA LEU A 355 -5.88 -6.88 17.85
C LEU A 355 -6.93 -6.32 16.88
N GLU A 356 -7.17 -5.00 16.88
CA GLU A 356 -8.21 -4.38 16.05
C GLU A 356 -7.64 -3.47 14.94
N GLU A 357 -6.37 -3.05 15.03
CA GLU A 357 -5.74 -2.25 13.99
C GLU A 357 -4.56 -2.97 13.33
N LEU A 358 -3.48 -3.28 14.06
CA LEU A 358 -2.31 -3.93 13.47
C LEU A 358 -2.61 -5.32 12.87
N PHE A 359 -3.49 -6.07 13.51
CA PHE A 359 -3.90 -7.39 13.06
C PHE A 359 -4.52 -7.39 11.66
N TYR A 360 -5.23 -6.31 11.29
CA TYR A 360 -5.87 -6.18 9.98
C TYR A 360 -5.01 -5.47 8.93
N GLU A 361 -3.76 -5.14 9.26
CA GLU A 361 -2.85 -4.61 8.25
C GLU A 361 -2.56 -5.64 7.15
N LYS A 362 -2.49 -5.18 5.90
CA LYS A 362 -2.20 -6.04 4.73
C LYS A 362 -0.91 -6.86 4.90
N ASP A 363 0.13 -6.26 5.47
CA ASP A 363 1.41 -6.94 5.68
C ASP A 363 1.33 -8.01 6.76
N PHE A 364 0.46 -7.85 7.79
CA PHE A 364 0.19 -8.88 8.76
C PHE A 364 -0.56 -10.06 8.12
N SER A 365 -1.59 -9.77 7.33
CA SER A 365 -2.34 -10.79 6.58
C SER A 365 -1.44 -11.64 5.69
N LYS A 366 -0.39 -11.04 5.08
CA LYS A 366 0.59 -11.79 4.27
C LYS A 366 1.34 -12.86 5.07
N ILE A 367 1.62 -12.63 6.36
CA ILE A 367 2.26 -13.64 7.21
C ILE A 367 1.31 -14.84 7.40
N ILE A 368 0.01 -14.59 7.60
CA ILE A 368 -0.99 -15.67 7.70
C ILE A 368 -1.03 -16.48 6.38
N TYR A 369 -1.06 -15.79 5.23
CA TYR A 369 -1.00 -16.47 3.93
C TYR A 369 0.25 -17.32 3.76
N GLU A 370 1.42 -16.85 4.22
CA GLU A 370 2.65 -17.62 4.16
C GLU A 370 2.53 -18.95 4.89
N TYR A 371 1.97 -18.95 6.11
CA TYR A 371 1.77 -20.19 6.88
C TYR A 371 0.68 -21.07 6.30
N LEU A 372 -0.36 -20.52 5.68
CA LEU A 372 -1.36 -21.30 4.96
C LEU A 372 -0.78 -21.99 3.71
N ILE A 373 0.14 -21.37 3.02
CA ILE A 373 0.83 -21.90 1.83
C ILE A 373 1.85 -22.96 2.26
N THR A 374 2.71 -22.66 3.24
CA THR A 374 3.75 -23.59 3.70
C THR A 374 3.14 -24.79 4.40
N GLY A 375 2.01 -24.62 5.10
CA GLY A 375 1.21 -25.69 5.68
C GLY A 375 0.36 -26.50 4.68
N GLY A 376 0.37 -26.12 3.38
CA GLY A 376 -0.37 -26.82 2.31
C GLY A 376 -1.88 -26.64 2.35
N GLN A 377 -2.41 -25.70 3.13
CA GLN A 377 -3.84 -25.39 3.20
C GLN A 377 -4.31 -24.61 1.99
N ILE A 378 -3.45 -23.75 1.44
CA ILE A 378 -3.61 -23.14 0.12
C ILE A 378 -2.68 -23.87 -0.84
N SER A 379 -3.25 -24.47 -1.86
CA SER A 379 -2.49 -25.25 -2.83
C SER A 379 -1.89 -24.37 -3.94
N GLY A 380 -0.75 -24.79 -4.49
CA GLY A 380 -0.17 -24.14 -5.66
C GLY A 380 -1.11 -24.10 -6.86
N THR A 381 -1.96 -25.12 -7.04
CA THR A 381 -2.96 -25.15 -8.11
C THR A 381 -3.99 -24.03 -7.96
N GLN A 382 -4.49 -23.77 -6.76
CA GLN A 382 -5.40 -22.63 -6.52
C GLN A 382 -4.74 -21.31 -6.91
N LEU A 383 -3.49 -21.09 -6.49
CA LEU A 383 -2.75 -19.87 -6.83
C LEU A 383 -2.50 -19.73 -8.33
N CYS A 384 -2.17 -20.83 -9.03
CA CYS A 384 -2.00 -20.80 -10.48
C CYS A 384 -3.31 -20.48 -11.22
N LEU A 385 -4.46 -20.98 -10.74
CA LEU A 385 -5.77 -20.65 -11.33
C LEU A 385 -6.11 -19.17 -11.13
N ILE A 386 -5.83 -18.61 -9.95
CA ILE A 386 -6.06 -17.19 -9.66
C ILE A 386 -5.26 -16.28 -10.60
N LEU A 387 -4.06 -16.69 -11.06
CA LEU A 387 -3.30 -15.91 -12.05
C LEU A 387 -4.06 -15.72 -13.37
N PHE A 388 -4.85 -16.72 -13.81
CA PHE A 388 -5.74 -16.59 -14.98
C PHE A 388 -6.98 -15.75 -14.64
N ASP A 389 -7.58 -15.99 -13.47
CA ASP A 389 -8.80 -15.31 -13.05
C ASP A 389 -8.61 -13.80 -12.92
N GLN A 390 -7.44 -13.36 -12.41
CA GLN A 390 -7.08 -11.95 -12.28
C GLN A 390 -6.41 -11.36 -13.55
N GLY A 391 -6.31 -12.15 -14.64
CA GLY A 391 -5.71 -11.68 -15.89
C GLY A 391 -4.19 -11.42 -15.82
N VAL A 392 -3.50 -11.94 -14.81
CA VAL A 392 -2.02 -11.93 -14.75
C VAL A 392 -1.46 -12.77 -15.90
N LEU A 393 -2.08 -13.90 -16.16
CA LEU A 393 -1.83 -14.73 -17.32
C LEU A 393 -3.03 -14.64 -18.28
N PRO A 394 -2.80 -14.63 -19.61
CA PRO A 394 -3.90 -14.67 -20.58
C PRO A 394 -4.69 -15.95 -20.43
N TYR A 395 -6.03 -15.87 -20.52
CA TYR A 395 -6.91 -17.03 -20.41
C TYR A 395 -6.52 -18.14 -21.38
N ASN A 396 -6.32 -19.36 -20.85
CA ASN A 396 -5.96 -20.54 -21.64
C ASN A 396 -6.69 -21.78 -21.08
N GLU A 397 -7.74 -22.22 -21.80
CA GLU A 397 -8.60 -23.31 -21.38
C GLU A 397 -7.83 -24.65 -21.22
N GLU A 398 -6.85 -24.92 -22.10
CA GLU A 398 -6.05 -26.15 -22.07
C GLU A 398 -5.16 -26.21 -20.83
N GLU A 399 -4.48 -25.10 -20.48
CA GLU A 399 -3.64 -25.02 -19.29
C GLU A 399 -4.46 -25.09 -18.00
N ILE A 400 -5.59 -24.40 -17.95
CA ILE A 400 -6.52 -24.44 -16.81
C ILE A 400 -7.05 -25.87 -16.60
N ALA A 401 -7.45 -26.56 -17.70
CA ALA A 401 -7.90 -27.95 -17.62
C ALA A 401 -6.76 -28.88 -17.16
N ALA A 402 -5.53 -28.66 -17.63
CA ALA A 402 -4.37 -29.45 -17.26
C ALA A 402 -4.00 -29.29 -15.78
N LEU A 403 -4.11 -28.10 -15.22
CA LEU A 403 -3.95 -27.84 -13.78
C LEU A 403 -5.04 -28.50 -12.95
N ASN A 404 -6.31 -28.37 -13.37
CA ASN A 404 -7.45 -28.93 -12.66
C ASN A 404 -7.45 -30.45 -12.62
N ASN A 405 -7.03 -31.14 -13.71
CA ASN A 405 -6.99 -32.59 -13.77
C ASN A 405 -5.67 -33.19 -13.29
N GLY A 406 -4.69 -32.36 -12.92
CA GLY A 406 -3.39 -32.76 -12.39
C GLY A 406 -2.41 -33.30 -13.45
N SER A 407 -2.69 -33.17 -14.75
CA SER A 407 -1.76 -33.55 -15.82
C SER A 407 -0.53 -32.64 -15.88
N VAL A 408 -0.69 -31.39 -15.40
CA VAL A 408 0.41 -30.43 -15.16
C VAL A 408 0.37 -30.07 -13.68
N THR A 409 1.53 -30.16 -13.01
CA THR A 409 1.65 -29.74 -11.61
C THR A 409 1.85 -28.23 -11.52
N ALA A 410 1.39 -27.61 -10.43
CA ALA A 410 1.62 -26.18 -10.18
C ALA A 410 3.13 -25.81 -10.22
N VAL A 411 3.99 -26.71 -9.76
CA VAL A 411 5.46 -26.55 -9.82
C VAL A 411 5.94 -26.47 -11.26
N SER A 412 5.59 -27.46 -12.10
CA SER A 412 6.04 -27.49 -13.51
C SER A 412 5.47 -26.31 -14.28
N PHE A 413 4.21 -25.95 -14.00
CA PHE A 413 3.53 -24.81 -14.61
C PHE A 413 4.26 -23.49 -14.29
N LEU A 414 4.48 -23.16 -13.02
CA LEU A 414 5.16 -21.93 -12.65
C LEU A 414 6.61 -21.87 -13.14
N LYS A 415 7.33 -23.00 -13.10
CA LYS A 415 8.67 -23.06 -13.67
C LYS A 415 8.68 -22.69 -15.15
N GLU A 416 7.71 -23.17 -15.92
CA GLU A 416 7.57 -22.84 -17.34
C GLU A 416 7.22 -21.36 -17.54
N LYS A 417 6.24 -20.83 -16.79
CA LYS A 417 5.85 -19.42 -16.88
C LYS A 417 6.99 -18.45 -16.50
N ILE A 418 7.81 -18.81 -15.52
CA ILE A 418 9.00 -18.05 -15.14
C ILE A 418 10.06 -18.13 -16.26
N GLN A 419 10.33 -19.31 -16.79
CA GLN A 419 11.32 -19.51 -17.85
C GLN A 419 10.96 -18.72 -19.12
N ASN A 420 9.67 -18.68 -19.45
CA ASN A 420 9.16 -17.97 -20.62
C ASN A 420 8.94 -16.45 -20.37
N LEU A 421 9.28 -15.95 -19.19
CA LEU A 421 9.05 -14.56 -18.77
C LEU A 421 7.57 -14.11 -18.84
N GLU A 422 6.63 -15.06 -18.76
CA GLU A 422 5.21 -14.75 -18.62
C GLU A 422 4.89 -14.25 -17.20
N ILE A 423 5.67 -14.69 -16.22
CA ILE A 423 5.76 -14.14 -14.87
C ILE A 423 7.21 -13.68 -14.68
N THR A 424 7.43 -12.38 -14.66
CA THR A 424 8.79 -11.83 -14.65
C THR A 424 9.38 -11.72 -13.25
N PRO A 425 10.66 -12.05 -13.07
CA PRO A 425 11.36 -11.83 -11.80
C PRO A 425 11.40 -10.37 -11.34
N ALA A 426 11.35 -9.40 -12.25
CA ALA A 426 11.32 -7.97 -11.90
C ALA A 426 10.07 -7.56 -11.13
N SER A 427 8.94 -8.24 -11.35
CA SER A 427 7.75 -8.09 -10.51
C SER A 427 7.93 -8.70 -9.11
N TRP A 428 9.02 -9.43 -8.87
CA TRP A 428 9.30 -10.17 -7.65
C TRP A 428 10.36 -9.46 -6.83
N HIS A 429 9.94 -8.64 -5.88
CA HIS A 429 10.86 -8.18 -4.83
C HIS A 429 11.21 -9.37 -3.92
N TRP A 430 12.23 -10.12 -4.30
CA TRP A 430 12.74 -11.30 -3.61
C TRP A 430 13.30 -10.97 -2.22
N THR A 431 12.48 -10.57 -1.28
CA THR A 431 12.97 -10.17 0.04
C THR A 431 13.54 -11.35 0.81
N ARG A 432 12.85 -12.50 0.91
CA ARG A 432 13.37 -13.64 1.67
C ARG A 432 14.36 -14.53 0.90
N ALA A 433 14.11 -14.80 -0.37
CA ALA A 433 15.10 -15.54 -1.17
C ALA A 433 16.39 -14.72 -1.32
N ARG A 434 16.29 -13.40 -1.52
CA ARG A 434 17.43 -12.49 -1.51
C ARG A 434 18.14 -12.50 -0.15
N ASP A 435 17.42 -12.44 0.94
CA ASP A 435 18.01 -12.40 2.28
C ASP A 435 18.66 -13.73 2.65
N ARG A 436 18.10 -14.87 2.24
CA ARG A 436 18.76 -16.19 2.37
C ARG A 436 20.01 -16.30 1.52
N VAL A 437 19.99 -15.79 0.27
CA VAL A 437 21.17 -15.72 -0.60
C VAL A 437 22.20 -14.77 -0.05
N TRP A 438 21.78 -13.54 0.35
CA TRP A 438 22.69 -12.54 0.92
C TRP A 438 23.28 -12.96 2.28
N SER A 439 22.56 -13.69 3.09
CA SER A 439 23.07 -14.18 4.37
C SER A 439 24.16 -15.24 4.20
N ARG A 440 24.18 -15.97 3.08
CA ARG A 440 25.17 -17.02 2.75
C ARG A 440 26.38 -16.50 1.99
N ILE A 441 26.30 -15.29 1.38
CA ILE A 441 27.46 -14.66 0.75
C ILE A 441 28.40 -14.14 1.84
N PRO A 442 29.69 -14.49 1.86
CA PRO A 442 30.65 -13.95 2.80
C PRO A 442 30.64 -12.42 2.83
N ARG A 443 30.78 -11.82 4.00
CA ARG A 443 30.71 -10.33 4.16
C ARG A 443 31.71 -9.57 3.29
N GLN A 444 32.77 -10.24 2.82
CA GLN A 444 33.80 -9.64 1.95
C GLN A 444 33.38 -9.53 0.48
N GLU A 445 32.34 -10.24 0.04
CA GLU A 445 31.84 -10.23 -1.34
C GLU A 445 30.51 -9.43 -1.51
N ARG A 446 30.05 -8.75 -0.45
CA ARG A 446 28.83 -7.91 -0.45
C ARG A 446 29.21 -6.46 -0.80
N CYS A 447 29.63 -6.21 -2.02
CA CYS A 447 29.83 -4.84 -2.53
C CYS A 447 28.70 -4.45 -3.48
#